data_7e937c2e3f28163fa2c048bb0101519b
#
_entry.id   7e937c2e3f28163fa2c048bb0101519b
#
_cell.length_a   1.000
_cell.length_b   1.000
_cell.length_c   1.000
_cell.angle_alpha   90.00
_cell.angle_beta   90.00
_cell.angle_gamma   90.00
#
_symmetry.space_group_name_H-M   'P 1'
#
loop_
_entity.id
_entity.type
_entity.pdbx_description
1 polymer ?
#
loop_
_entity_poly.entity_id
_entity_poly.type
_entity_poly.pdbx_seq_one_letter_code
_entity_poly.pdbx_strand_id
1 'polypeptide(L)'
;VAIARALINEPKVLLLDEPLSALDAKLRANLLIDLDRIHDQIGITFIYVTHDQSEALSVSDRIAVMNAGHVLQIGTPYEIYESPATQFVAQFIGETNLFDAEVVDCVPMKTASGEEEHMVTLSVPSLGQQAPLATDTEATAALDRYMQVTDYEHTEKGQKVAVTIRPEKVRITLEPPS
;
A
#
# COMPACT_ATOMS: atom_id res chain seq x y z
N VAL A 1 -25.88 20.08 4.48
CA VAL A 1 -26.94 20.30 5.50
C VAL A 1 -26.81 19.27 6.63
N ALA A 2 -26.69 17.95 6.37
CA ALA A 2 -26.64 16.92 7.43
C ALA A 2 -25.44 17.10 8.38
N ILE A 3 -24.23 17.30 7.83
CA ILE A 3 -23.01 17.53 8.61
C ILE A 3 -23.14 18.79 9.47
N ALA A 4 -23.62 19.89 8.91
CA ALA A 4 -23.81 21.14 9.66
C ALA A 4 -24.79 20.96 10.84
N ARG A 5 -25.88 20.18 10.66
CA ARG A 5 -26.81 19.85 11.74
C ARG A 5 -26.17 19.04 12.86
N ALA A 6 -25.30 18.11 12.52
CA ALA A 6 -24.58 17.31 13.52
C ALA A 6 -23.58 18.16 14.32
N LEU A 7 -22.91 19.11 13.67
CA LEU A 7 -21.92 19.98 14.30
C LEU A 7 -22.53 21.05 15.25
N ILE A 8 -23.77 21.47 15.03
CA ILE A 8 -24.44 22.45 15.90
C ILE A 8 -24.51 22.00 17.37
N ASN A 9 -24.54 20.67 17.60
CA ASN A 9 -24.58 20.11 18.95
C ASN A 9 -23.21 19.99 19.63
N GLU A 10 -22.13 20.48 18.98
CA GLU A 10 -20.76 20.44 19.48
C GLU A 10 -20.33 19.03 19.98
N PRO A 11 -20.50 17.98 19.16
CA PRO A 11 -20.16 16.63 19.57
C PRO A 11 -18.65 16.48 19.76
N LYS A 12 -18.22 15.57 20.65
CA LYS A 12 -16.80 15.20 20.80
C LYS A 12 -16.32 14.30 19.64
N VAL A 13 -17.24 13.54 19.05
CA VAL A 13 -16.96 12.61 17.94
C VAL A 13 -18.06 12.76 16.91
N LEU A 14 -17.69 12.91 15.65
CA LEU A 14 -18.59 12.93 14.50
C LEU A 14 -18.41 11.67 13.68
N LEU A 15 -19.49 10.90 13.52
CA LEU A 15 -19.51 9.72 12.65
C LEU A 15 -20.07 10.10 11.28
N LEU A 16 -19.30 9.85 10.24
CA LEU A 16 -19.62 10.09 8.84
C LEU A 16 -19.62 8.75 8.10
N ASP A 17 -20.81 8.27 7.75
CA ASP A 17 -20.98 7.00 7.03
C ASP A 17 -21.22 7.30 5.55
N GLU A 18 -20.22 7.01 4.71
CA GLU A 18 -20.21 7.27 3.27
C GLU A 18 -20.75 8.66 2.86
N PRO A 19 -20.31 9.75 3.48
CA PRO A 19 -20.98 11.05 3.38
C PRO A 19 -20.94 11.66 1.98
N LEU A 20 -20.01 11.23 1.12
CA LEU A 20 -19.76 11.79 -0.21
C LEU A 20 -20.04 10.79 -1.36
N SER A 21 -20.52 9.59 -1.06
CA SER A 21 -20.69 8.50 -2.03
C SER A 21 -21.63 8.83 -3.21
N ALA A 22 -22.63 9.71 -2.99
CA ALA A 22 -23.59 10.10 -4.01
C ALA A 22 -23.13 11.27 -4.90
N LEU A 23 -21.91 11.76 -4.74
CA LEU A 23 -21.40 12.95 -5.44
C LEU A 23 -20.48 12.57 -6.61
N ASP A 24 -20.45 13.45 -7.63
CA ASP A 24 -19.46 13.36 -8.69
C ASP A 24 -18.04 13.61 -8.17
N ALA A 25 -17.03 13.11 -8.91
CA ALA A 25 -15.63 13.13 -8.47
C ALA A 25 -15.10 14.55 -8.16
N LYS A 26 -15.49 15.55 -8.96
CA LYS A 26 -15.00 16.93 -8.78
C LYS A 26 -15.59 17.57 -7.52
N LEU A 27 -16.89 17.41 -7.31
CA LEU A 27 -17.57 17.93 -6.13
C LEU A 27 -17.09 17.22 -4.86
N ARG A 28 -16.87 15.90 -4.95
CA ARG A 28 -16.32 15.07 -3.87
C ARG A 28 -14.95 15.59 -3.43
N ALA A 29 -14.01 15.79 -4.37
CA ALA A 29 -12.68 16.30 -4.06
C ALA A 29 -12.71 17.66 -3.36
N ASN A 30 -13.57 18.58 -3.80
CA ASN A 30 -13.70 19.89 -3.15
C ASN A 30 -14.25 19.78 -1.73
N LEU A 31 -15.27 18.92 -1.52
CA LEU A 31 -15.87 18.74 -0.22
C LEU A 31 -14.98 18.01 0.78
N LEU A 32 -14.08 17.14 0.31
CA LEU A 32 -13.03 16.54 1.15
C LEU A 32 -12.12 17.61 1.73
N ILE A 33 -11.66 18.54 0.90
CA ILE A 33 -10.83 19.67 1.35
C ILE A 33 -11.60 20.55 2.37
N ASP A 34 -12.87 20.77 2.14
CA ASP A 34 -13.69 21.56 3.08
C ASP A 34 -13.92 20.82 4.39
N LEU A 35 -14.11 19.50 4.36
CA LEU A 35 -14.25 18.66 5.56
C LEU A 35 -12.96 18.65 6.38
N ASP A 36 -11.81 18.51 5.74
CA ASP A 36 -10.51 18.57 6.37
C ASP A 36 -10.27 19.92 7.08
N ARG A 37 -10.57 21.03 6.42
CA ARG A 37 -10.53 22.37 7.04
C ARG A 37 -11.46 22.51 8.23
N ILE A 38 -12.67 21.96 8.14
CA ILE A 38 -13.64 21.98 9.25
C ILE A 38 -13.11 21.17 10.42
N HIS A 39 -12.53 20.00 10.15
CA HIS A 39 -11.89 19.17 11.17
C HIS A 39 -10.79 19.94 11.91
N ASP A 40 -9.87 20.55 11.18
CA ASP A 40 -8.77 21.36 11.74
C ASP A 40 -9.27 22.55 12.59
N GLN A 41 -10.34 23.20 12.15
CA GLN A 41 -10.88 24.37 12.85
C GLN A 41 -11.62 24.00 14.13
N ILE A 42 -12.35 22.88 14.13
CA ILE A 42 -13.20 22.47 15.26
C ILE A 42 -12.42 21.62 16.26
N GLY A 43 -11.45 20.81 15.79
CA GLY A 43 -10.60 19.95 16.63
C GLY A 43 -11.33 18.79 17.29
N ILE A 44 -12.43 18.32 16.70
CA ILE A 44 -13.17 17.13 17.17
C ILE A 44 -12.72 15.88 16.38
N THR A 45 -12.91 14.70 16.97
CA THR A 45 -12.60 13.45 16.29
C THR A 45 -13.64 13.14 15.23
N PHE A 46 -13.19 12.90 13.97
CA PHE A 46 -14.03 12.36 12.90
C PHE A 46 -13.79 10.86 12.77
N ILE A 47 -14.85 10.09 12.68
CA ILE A 47 -14.84 8.70 12.24
C ILE A 47 -15.49 8.69 10.85
N TYR A 48 -14.66 8.51 9.82
CA TYR A 48 -15.07 8.57 8.43
C TYR A 48 -15.10 7.17 7.83
N VAL A 49 -16.28 6.68 7.47
CA VAL A 49 -16.44 5.38 6.79
C VAL A 49 -16.59 5.62 5.30
N THR A 50 -15.75 4.98 4.51
CA THR A 50 -15.75 5.04 3.04
C THR A 50 -15.27 3.74 2.43
N HIS A 51 -15.69 3.46 1.21
CA HIS A 51 -15.11 2.43 0.36
C HIS A 51 -14.13 3.03 -0.68
N ASP A 52 -13.99 4.35 -0.73
CA ASP A 52 -13.05 5.04 -1.61
C ASP A 52 -11.70 5.22 -0.91
N GLN A 53 -10.70 4.51 -1.43
CA GLN A 53 -9.34 4.51 -0.89
C GLN A 53 -8.69 5.89 -0.96
N SER A 54 -8.96 6.64 -2.05
CA SER A 54 -8.40 7.97 -2.26
C SER A 54 -8.90 8.95 -1.20
N GLU A 55 -10.18 8.83 -0.79
CA GLU A 55 -10.73 9.60 0.32
C GLU A 55 -9.98 9.29 1.61
N ALA A 56 -9.88 8.00 1.97
CA ALA A 56 -9.22 7.59 3.21
C ALA A 56 -7.75 8.02 3.25
N LEU A 57 -7.00 7.82 2.18
CA LEU A 57 -5.57 8.16 2.12
C LEU A 57 -5.30 9.67 2.17
N SER A 58 -6.25 10.50 1.72
CA SER A 58 -6.03 11.95 1.60
C SER A 58 -6.38 12.77 2.84
N VAL A 59 -7.34 12.31 3.67
CA VAL A 59 -7.87 13.13 4.78
C VAL A 59 -7.76 12.49 6.16
N SER A 60 -7.22 11.27 6.27
CA SER A 60 -7.19 10.57 7.56
C SER A 60 -5.82 10.65 8.22
N ASP A 61 -5.77 10.89 9.52
CA ASP A 61 -4.56 10.70 10.33
C ASP A 61 -4.27 9.21 10.53
N ARG A 62 -5.33 8.40 10.64
CA ARG A 62 -5.24 6.94 10.79
C ARG A 62 -6.34 6.25 10.01
N ILE A 63 -5.98 5.11 9.42
CA ILE A 63 -6.87 4.27 8.63
C ILE A 63 -6.99 2.91 9.29
N ALA A 64 -8.22 2.41 9.41
CA ALA A 64 -8.52 1.02 9.75
C ALA A 64 -9.04 0.30 8.51
N VAL A 65 -8.26 -0.63 7.97
CA VAL A 65 -8.71 -1.49 6.85
C VAL A 65 -9.49 -2.67 7.41
N MET A 66 -10.72 -2.82 6.93
CA MET A 66 -11.63 -3.86 7.39
C MET A 66 -12.02 -4.82 6.27
N ASN A 67 -12.15 -6.10 6.59
CA ASN A 67 -12.70 -7.11 5.69
C ASN A 67 -13.48 -8.15 6.47
N ALA A 68 -14.65 -8.53 5.97
CA ALA A 68 -15.52 -9.55 6.56
C ALA A 68 -15.77 -9.34 8.07
N GLY A 69 -15.92 -8.09 8.52
CA GLY A 69 -16.16 -7.75 9.93
C GLY A 69 -14.91 -7.73 10.82
N HIS A 70 -13.73 -7.99 10.27
CA HIS A 70 -12.46 -7.97 11.00
C HIS A 70 -11.62 -6.76 10.60
N VAL A 71 -10.92 -6.17 11.56
CA VAL A 71 -9.89 -5.16 11.31
C VAL A 71 -8.60 -5.89 10.95
N LEU A 72 -8.10 -5.66 9.73
CA LEU A 72 -6.88 -6.32 9.23
C LEU A 72 -5.61 -5.51 9.54
N GLN A 73 -5.71 -4.19 9.48
CA GLN A 73 -4.60 -3.29 9.78
C GLN A 73 -5.13 -1.93 10.23
N ILE A 74 -4.41 -1.31 11.17
CA ILE A 74 -4.61 0.09 11.56
C ILE A 74 -3.27 0.79 11.51
N GLY A 75 -3.19 1.91 10.79
CA GLY A 75 -1.97 2.69 10.66
C GLY A 75 -2.22 4.08 10.08
N THR A 76 -1.16 4.84 9.92
CA THR A 76 -1.16 6.07 9.13
C THR A 76 -1.38 5.74 7.65
N PRO A 77 -1.82 6.70 6.81
CA PRO A 77 -1.90 6.50 5.36
C PRO A 77 -0.61 5.94 4.75
N TYR A 78 0.54 6.43 5.21
CA TYR A 78 1.84 5.98 4.77
C TYR A 78 2.10 4.49 5.12
N GLU A 79 1.86 4.09 6.37
CA GLU A 79 2.04 2.69 6.80
C GLU A 79 1.13 1.73 6.07
N ILE A 80 -0.15 2.11 5.86
CA ILE A 80 -1.12 1.29 5.13
C ILE A 80 -0.71 1.11 3.67
N TYR A 81 -0.13 2.15 3.06
CA TYR A 81 0.27 2.14 1.65
C TYR A 81 1.61 1.44 1.41
N GLU A 82 2.64 1.77 2.19
CA GLU A 82 4.02 1.30 1.98
C GLU A 82 4.31 -0.04 2.67
N SER A 83 3.61 -0.33 3.80
CA SER A 83 3.84 -1.53 4.61
C SER A 83 2.54 -2.29 4.90
N PRO A 84 1.84 -2.79 3.86
CA PRO A 84 0.59 -3.52 4.05
C PRO A 84 0.83 -4.83 4.78
N ALA A 85 0.08 -5.05 5.89
CA ALA A 85 0.24 -6.22 6.76
C ALA A 85 -0.23 -7.53 6.10
N THR A 86 -1.08 -7.47 5.07
CA THR A 86 -1.59 -8.63 4.36
C THR A 86 -1.70 -8.38 2.87
N GLN A 87 -1.70 -9.46 2.10
CA GLN A 87 -1.96 -9.42 0.66
C GLN A 87 -3.28 -8.70 0.32
N PHE A 88 -4.32 -8.91 1.13
CA PHE A 88 -5.59 -8.22 0.95
C PHE A 88 -5.42 -6.70 1.07
N VAL A 89 -4.74 -6.21 2.10
CA VAL A 89 -4.50 -4.76 2.28
C VAL A 89 -3.69 -4.20 1.11
N ALA A 90 -2.66 -4.91 0.67
CA ALA A 90 -1.83 -4.51 -0.46
C ALA A 90 -2.64 -4.35 -1.76
N GLN A 91 -3.54 -5.29 -2.03
CA GLN A 91 -4.41 -5.26 -3.23
C GLN A 91 -5.58 -4.29 -3.09
N PHE A 92 -6.09 -4.12 -1.86
CA PHE A 92 -7.21 -3.23 -1.61
C PHE A 92 -6.80 -1.76 -1.66
N ILE A 93 -5.60 -1.42 -1.23
CA ILE A 93 -5.10 -0.04 -1.16
C ILE A 93 -4.23 0.29 -2.38
N GLY A 94 -4.86 0.90 -3.40
CA GLY A 94 -4.19 1.33 -4.63
C GLY A 94 -3.87 0.18 -5.59
N GLU A 95 -3.34 0.53 -6.75
CA GLU A 95 -2.90 -0.44 -7.75
C GLU A 95 -1.59 -1.10 -7.30
N THR A 96 -1.50 -2.41 -7.44
CA THR A 96 -0.27 -3.16 -7.14
C THR A 96 -0.13 -4.37 -8.05
N ASN A 97 1.11 -4.64 -8.47
CA ASN A 97 1.47 -5.90 -9.09
C ASN A 97 1.81 -6.89 -7.99
N LEU A 98 1.19 -8.06 -8.01
CA LEU A 98 1.39 -9.13 -7.05
C LEU A 98 2.09 -10.31 -7.71
N PHE A 99 3.13 -10.81 -7.06
CA PHE A 99 3.90 -11.96 -7.51
C PHE A 99 4.06 -12.98 -6.40
N ASP A 100 3.89 -14.24 -6.74
CA ASP A 100 4.28 -15.33 -5.84
C ASP A 100 5.80 -15.50 -5.89
N ALA A 101 6.42 -15.61 -4.73
CA ALA A 101 7.85 -15.74 -4.58
C ALA A 101 8.20 -16.77 -3.50
N GLU A 102 9.45 -17.23 -3.54
CA GLU A 102 10.04 -18.11 -2.53
C GLU A 102 11.34 -17.50 -2.02
N VAL A 103 11.53 -17.51 -0.70
CA VAL A 103 12.75 -17.03 -0.06
C VAL A 103 13.90 -17.98 -0.36
N VAL A 104 14.92 -17.48 -1.06
CA VAL A 104 16.13 -18.26 -1.40
C VAL A 104 17.20 -18.08 -0.34
N ASP A 105 17.34 -16.84 0.18
CA ASP A 105 18.32 -16.49 1.19
C ASP A 105 17.85 -15.31 2.03
N CYS A 106 18.30 -15.26 3.30
CA CYS A 106 17.99 -14.18 4.22
C CYS A 106 19.24 -13.87 5.06
N VAL A 107 19.84 -12.71 4.85
CA VAL A 107 21.08 -12.30 5.49
C VAL A 107 20.84 -11.09 6.38
N PRO A 108 21.16 -11.16 7.69
CA PRO A 108 21.03 -10.01 8.56
C PRO A 108 21.97 -8.87 8.15
N MET A 109 21.45 -7.66 8.14
CA MET A 109 22.18 -6.43 7.86
C MET A 109 22.03 -5.46 9.01
N LYS A 110 23.00 -4.56 9.15
CA LYS A 110 22.87 -3.39 10.05
C LYS A 110 22.76 -2.14 9.20
N THR A 111 21.71 -1.38 9.46
CA THR A 111 21.57 -0.05 8.85
C THR A 111 22.61 0.92 9.40
N ALA A 112 22.78 2.03 8.71
CA ALA A 112 23.64 3.14 9.19
C ALA A 112 23.11 3.73 10.51
N SER A 113 21.83 3.57 10.83
CA SER A 113 21.20 3.95 12.10
C SER A 113 21.42 2.94 13.24
N GLY A 114 21.95 1.73 12.93
CA GLY A 114 22.19 0.65 13.88
C GLY A 114 21.00 -0.28 14.13
N GLU A 115 19.93 -0.13 13.38
CA GLU A 115 18.78 -1.03 13.38
C GLU A 115 19.11 -2.33 12.63
N GLU A 116 18.55 -3.45 13.08
CA GLU A 116 18.71 -4.73 12.41
C GLU A 116 17.65 -4.85 11.31
N GLU A 117 18.13 -5.05 10.10
CA GLU A 117 17.32 -5.37 8.91
C GLU A 117 17.81 -6.69 8.31
N HIS A 118 17.03 -7.26 7.42
CA HIS A 118 17.40 -8.47 6.69
C HIS A 118 17.38 -8.19 5.19
N MET A 119 18.46 -8.57 4.50
CA MET A 119 18.48 -8.65 3.04
C MET A 119 17.90 -10.00 2.64
N VAL A 120 16.72 -9.98 2.06
CA VAL A 120 16.00 -11.18 1.62
C VAL A 120 16.14 -11.32 0.11
N THR A 121 16.68 -12.46 -0.33
CA THR A 121 16.74 -12.80 -1.76
C THR A 121 15.55 -13.70 -2.09
N LEU A 122 14.74 -13.26 -3.04
CA LEU A 122 13.51 -13.90 -3.46
C LEU A 122 13.67 -14.48 -4.87
N SER A 123 13.17 -15.69 -5.09
CA SER A 123 12.94 -16.25 -6.42
C SER A 123 11.51 -15.94 -6.83
N VAL A 124 11.34 -15.21 -7.94
CA VAL A 124 10.05 -14.79 -8.49
C VAL A 124 9.86 -15.40 -9.88
N PRO A 125 9.31 -16.62 -9.99
CA PRO A 125 9.28 -17.36 -11.27
C PRO A 125 8.57 -16.64 -12.41
N SER A 126 7.58 -15.80 -12.08
CA SER A 126 6.79 -15.05 -13.08
C SER A 126 7.55 -13.90 -13.75
N LEU A 127 8.61 -13.37 -13.12
CA LEU A 127 9.46 -12.33 -13.72
C LEU A 127 10.41 -12.90 -14.79
N GLY A 128 10.66 -14.21 -14.80
CA GLY A 128 11.54 -14.87 -15.78
C GLY A 128 10.84 -15.42 -17.01
N GLN A 129 9.54 -15.23 -17.17
CA GLN A 129 8.78 -15.64 -18.35
C GLN A 129 8.78 -14.50 -19.39
N GLN A 130 9.91 -14.22 -20.01
CA GLN A 130 9.90 -13.49 -21.28
C GLN A 130 9.30 -14.40 -22.36
N ALA A 131 8.30 -13.88 -23.08
CA ALA A 131 7.94 -14.45 -24.37
C ALA A 131 9.21 -14.51 -25.25
N PRO A 132 9.49 -15.62 -25.95
CA PRO A 132 10.67 -15.71 -26.80
C PRO A 132 10.53 -14.65 -27.89
N LEU A 133 11.24 -13.56 -27.78
CA LEU A 133 11.63 -12.77 -28.93
C LEU A 133 12.54 -13.69 -29.74
N ALA A 134 11.99 -14.16 -30.87
CA ALA A 134 12.73 -14.97 -31.82
C ALA A 134 13.95 -14.19 -32.28
N THR A 135 15.09 -14.46 -31.71
CA THR A 135 16.42 -14.48 -32.32
C THR A 135 17.49 -14.65 -31.23
N ASP A 136 18.15 -15.78 -31.35
CA ASP A 136 19.56 -16.06 -31.02
C ASP A 136 20.03 -16.21 -29.58
N THR A 137 20.47 -17.43 -29.38
CA THR A 137 21.61 -17.92 -28.61
C THR A 137 21.43 -18.18 -27.13
N GLU A 138 21.79 -19.35 -26.74
CA GLU A 138 21.84 -20.03 -25.44
C GLU A 138 22.37 -19.25 -24.20
N ALA A 139 22.63 -17.96 -24.32
CA ALA A 139 23.13 -17.12 -23.24
C ALA A 139 22.04 -16.43 -22.40
N THR A 140 20.76 -16.56 -22.74
CA THR A 140 19.66 -15.86 -22.06
C THR A 140 18.96 -16.71 -20.99
N ALA A 141 19.52 -17.86 -20.62
CA ALA A 141 18.88 -18.82 -19.72
C ALA A 141 18.99 -18.48 -18.22
N ALA A 142 19.59 -17.38 -17.85
CA ALA A 142 19.78 -16.99 -16.45
C ALA A 142 19.44 -15.52 -16.19
N LEU A 143 18.48 -14.96 -16.91
CA LEU A 143 17.96 -13.65 -16.57
C LEU A 143 17.19 -13.75 -15.26
N ASP A 144 17.73 -13.09 -14.30
CA ASP A 144 17.52 -13.01 -12.89
C ASP A 144 16.03 -13.09 -12.48
N ARG A 145 15.60 -14.28 -12.15
CA ARG A 145 14.35 -14.56 -11.44
C ARG A 145 14.44 -14.14 -9.97
N TYR A 146 15.51 -13.45 -9.61
CA TYR A 146 15.84 -13.12 -8.24
C TYR A 146 15.63 -11.63 -8.01
N MET A 147 14.99 -11.31 -6.89
CA MET A 147 14.79 -9.97 -6.40
C MET A 147 15.40 -9.88 -5.01
N GLN A 148 16.06 -8.78 -4.70
CA GLN A 148 16.51 -8.48 -3.35
C GLN A 148 15.60 -7.41 -2.76
N VAL A 149 15.12 -7.67 -1.55
CA VAL A 149 14.31 -6.75 -0.76
C VAL A 149 14.87 -6.65 0.65
N THR A 150 14.67 -5.51 1.29
CA THR A 150 14.94 -5.38 2.72
C THR A 150 13.67 -5.63 3.49
N ASP A 151 13.78 -6.39 4.57
CA ASP A 151 12.68 -6.67 5.49
C ASP A 151 13.16 -6.45 6.93
N TYR A 152 12.26 -5.98 7.78
CA TYR A 152 12.51 -5.82 9.22
C TYR A 152 12.28 -7.12 9.98
N GLU A 153 11.58 -8.08 9.38
CA GLU A 153 11.29 -9.37 9.96
C GLU A 153 12.21 -10.45 9.37
N HIS A 154 12.55 -11.44 10.19
CA HIS A 154 13.30 -12.59 9.74
C HIS A 154 12.39 -13.55 8.98
N THR A 155 12.72 -13.82 7.71
CA THR A 155 12.04 -14.81 6.88
C THR A 155 12.90 -16.06 6.73
N GLU A 156 12.26 -17.23 6.73
CA GLU A 156 12.96 -18.51 6.61
C GLU A 156 13.17 -18.89 5.14
N LYS A 157 14.32 -19.50 4.85
CA LYS A 157 14.62 -20.05 3.52
C LYS A 157 13.59 -21.11 3.12
N GLY A 158 13.05 -21.02 1.91
CA GLY A 158 12.00 -21.88 1.38
C GLY A 158 10.58 -21.42 1.76
N GLN A 159 10.46 -20.34 2.52
CA GLN A 159 9.16 -19.74 2.82
C GLN A 159 8.53 -19.18 1.55
N LYS A 160 7.25 -19.47 1.34
CA LYS A 160 6.45 -18.87 0.27
C LYS A 160 5.92 -17.52 0.73
N VAL A 161 6.18 -16.50 -0.07
CA VAL A 161 5.80 -15.11 0.21
C VAL A 161 5.13 -14.49 -1.01
N ALA A 162 4.37 -13.44 -0.79
CA ALA A 162 3.82 -12.61 -1.85
C ALA A 162 4.61 -11.29 -1.91
N VAL A 163 5.08 -10.94 -3.10
CA VAL A 163 5.77 -9.67 -3.36
C VAL A 163 4.83 -8.71 -4.05
N THR A 164 4.74 -7.50 -3.53
CA THR A 164 3.95 -6.43 -4.15
C THR A 164 4.87 -5.35 -4.70
N ILE A 165 4.58 -4.90 -5.91
CA ILE A 165 5.32 -3.80 -6.53
C ILE A 165 4.30 -2.77 -7.01
N ARG A 166 4.36 -1.58 -6.45
CA ARG A 166 3.55 -0.46 -6.87
C ARG A 166 3.97 0.01 -8.28
N PRO A 167 3.03 0.29 -9.20
CA PRO A 167 3.35 0.72 -10.57
C PRO A 167 4.29 1.93 -10.64
N GLU A 168 4.13 2.90 -9.74
CA GLU A 168 4.96 4.10 -9.68
C GLU A 168 6.41 3.85 -9.21
N LYS A 169 6.68 2.69 -8.61
CA LYS A 169 8.05 2.26 -8.24
C LYS A 169 8.79 1.61 -9.41
N VAL A 170 8.08 1.29 -10.50
CA VAL A 170 8.69 0.67 -11.69
C VAL A 170 9.27 1.74 -12.61
N ARG A 171 10.55 1.62 -12.94
CA ARG A 171 11.21 2.45 -13.94
C ARG A 171 11.52 1.62 -15.17
N ILE A 172 11.13 2.11 -16.33
CA ILE A 172 11.46 1.50 -17.62
C ILE A 172 12.57 2.34 -18.24
N THR A 173 13.73 1.72 -18.49
CA THR A 173 14.86 2.35 -19.19
C THR A 173 15.15 1.59 -20.48
N LEU A 174 15.56 2.30 -21.53
CA LEU A 174 16.00 1.69 -22.79
C LEU A 174 17.42 1.17 -22.73
N GLU A 175 18.17 1.60 -21.72
CA GLU A 175 19.56 1.17 -21.49
C GLU A 175 19.62 0.34 -20.20
N PRO A 176 20.42 -0.74 -20.18
CA PRO A 176 20.61 -1.52 -18.95
C PRO A 176 21.21 -0.63 -17.85
N PRO A 177 20.88 -0.87 -16.57
CA PRO A 177 21.51 -0.17 -15.47
C PRO A 177 23.03 -0.40 -15.48
N SER A 178 23.77 0.68 -15.30
CA SER A 178 25.26 0.67 -15.23
C SER A 178 25.75 0.09 -13.93
#